data_c86b19bb211f97b6a940cc288ffcdedf
#
_entry.id   c86b19bb211f97b6a940cc288ffcdedf
#
_cell.length_a   1.000
_cell.length_b   1.000
_cell.length_c   1.000
_cell.angle_alpha   90.00
_cell.angle_beta   90.00
_cell.angle_gamma   90.00
#
_symmetry.space_group_name_H-M   'P 1'
#
loop_
_entity.id
_entity.type
_entity.pdbx_description
1 polymer ?
#
loop_
_entity_poly.entity_id
_entity_poly.type
_entity_poly.pdbx_seq_one_letter_code
_entity_poly.pdbx_strand_id
1 'polypeptide(L)'
;MSELKMSLSPHIHGGDCIKRNTYGVIFALVPAMLMAVFSYGLNAIYLGCYSLASCLLAEWLITRYLMRRPCSLADGTAVITAFVMALCLPVRTPFWTVVLGAFGAIGLGKLVYGGVGRNSVNPAIVGVCVTLLCPGSLVLSPGMGYGVKSPYLFALAMILGLGFMLWKRIITWHIPISIIVTTIVLAGVTAVADPAYADPFNLVLGGGTLLGAVFMATDYTTSPMSRPGKIFYGIAIAAIAVMLRTHGEERNAMLIAIFAMNILTPIVDRIFKPRRYGKA
;
A
#
# COMPACT_ATOMS: atom_id res chain seq x y z
N MET A 1 -46.71 -1.73 27.75
CA MET A 1 -45.34 -1.46 28.20
C MET A 1 -44.39 -1.94 27.08
N SER A 2 -43.78 -1.02 26.35
CA SER A 2 -42.82 -1.35 25.32
C SER A 2 -41.53 -1.78 26.01
N GLU A 3 -41.09 -3.02 25.79
CA GLU A 3 -39.81 -3.51 26.26
C GLU A 3 -38.66 -2.67 25.67
N LEU A 4 -37.92 -1.99 26.53
CA LEU A 4 -36.72 -1.30 26.17
C LEU A 4 -35.66 -2.35 25.75
N LYS A 5 -35.44 -2.51 24.46
CA LYS A 5 -34.34 -3.32 23.94
C LYS A 5 -33.02 -2.59 24.15
N MET A 6 -32.31 -2.96 25.21
CA MET A 6 -30.94 -2.51 25.40
C MET A 6 -30.00 -3.30 24.49
N SER A 7 -29.42 -2.64 23.49
CA SER A 7 -28.34 -3.21 22.67
C SER A 7 -27.00 -3.05 23.39
N LEU A 8 -26.12 -4.06 23.25
CA LEU A 8 -24.75 -3.99 23.77
C LEU A 8 -23.96 -2.89 23.02
N SER A 9 -23.16 -2.11 23.78
CA SER A 9 -22.27 -1.13 23.16
C SER A 9 -21.19 -1.80 22.27
N PRO A 10 -20.76 -1.16 21.17
CA PRO A 10 -20.95 0.25 20.84
C PRO A 10 -22.26 0.52 20.05
N HIS A 11 -22.96 1.60 20.40
CA HIS A 11 -24.18 2.05 19.75
C HIS A 11 -23.96 2.89 18.49
N ILE A 12 -22.73 2.90 17.93
CA ILE A 12 -22.39 3.69 16.74
C ILE A 12 -22.78 2.87 15.50
N HIS A 13 -23.88 3.19 14.91
CA HIS A 13 -24.31 2.72 13.59
C HIS A 13 -23.86 3.71 12.52
N GLY A 14 -22.53 3.88 12.37
CA GLY A 14 -21.96 4.59 11.22
C GLY A 14 -22.17 3.75 9.96
N GLY A 15 -22.58 4.37 8.85
CA GLY A 15 -22.71 3.70 7.55
C GLY A 15 -21.39 3.25 6.93
N ASP A 16 -20.27 3.33 7.67
CA ASP A 16 -18.96 2.90 7.27
C ASP A 16 -18.80 1.39 7.48
N CYS A 17 -18.82 0.66 6.36
CA CYS A 17 -18.58 -0.78 6.34
C CYS A 17 -17.20 -1.04 5.71
N ILE A 18 -16.42 -1.94 6.34
CA ILE A 18 -15.11 -2.37 5.82
C ILE A 18 -15.22 -2.75 4.34
N LYS A 19 -16.24 -3.52 3.97
CA LYS A 19 -16.47 -3.93 2.58
C LYS A 19 -16.61 -2.74 1.63
N ARG A 20 -17.40 -1.71 1.99
CA ARG A 20 -17.60 -0.53 1.15
C ARG A 20 -16.29 0.21 0.89
N ASN A 21 -15.47 0.37 1.92
CA ASN A 21 -14.18 1.04 1.81
C ASN A 21 -13.20 0.21 0.98
N THR A 22 -13.13 -1.10 1.19
CA THR A 22 -12.28 -2.02 0.42
C THR A 22 -12.63 -2.00 -1.07
N TYR A 23 -13.92 -2.13 -1.42
CA TYR A 23 -14.35 -2.03 -2.82
C TYR A 23 -14.07 -0.64 -3.42
N GLY A 24 -14.14 0.43 -2.62
CA GLY A 24 -13.73 1.76 -3.04
C GLY A 24 -12.25 1.85 -3.40
N VAL A 25 -11.37 1.23 -2.60
CA VAL A 25 -9.92 1.15 -2.91
C VAL A 25 -9.68 0.30 -4.16
N ILE A 26 -10.38 -0.84 -4.34
CA ILE A 26 -10.28 -1.65 -5.56
C ILE A 26 -10.65 -0.82 -6.78
N PHE A 27 -11.76 -0.06 -6.72
CA PHE A 27 -12.16 0.82 -7.82
C PHE A 27 -11.13 1.91 -8.11
N ALA A 28 -10.53 2.49 -7.08
CA ALA A 28 -9.46 3.48 -7.21
C ALA A 28 -8.18 2.91 -7.84
N LEU A 29 -7.92 1.60 -7.70
CA LEU A 29 -6.78 0.90 -8.32
C LEU A 29 -6.98 0.58 -9.80
N VAL A 30 -8.25 0.53 -10.29
CA VAL A 30 -8.55 0.17 -11.69
C VAL A 30 -7.80 1.05 -12.70
N PRO A 31 -7.78 2.39 -12.59
CA PRO A 31 -7.04 3.23 -13.54
C PRO A 31 -5.54 2.89 -13.59
N ALA A 32 -4.92 2.58 -12.45
CA ALA A 32 -3.53 2.18 -12.37
C ALA A 32 -3.26 0.84 -13.07
N MET A 33 -4.13 -0.14 -12.86
CA MET A 33 -4.05 -1.43 -13.54
C MET A 33 -4.23 -1.30 -15.05
N LEU A 34 -5.17 -0.45 -15.51
CA LEU A 34 -5.35 -0.16 -16.93
C LEU A 34 -4.10 0.48 -17.55
N MET A 35 -3.45 1.39 -16.84
CA MET A 35 -2.20 2.00 -17.29
C MET A 35 -1.04 1.00 -17.33
N ALA A 36 -0.98 0.05 -16.41
CA ALA A 36 -0.02 -1.04 -16.46
C ALA A 36 -0.27 -1.94 -17.70
N VAL A 37 -1.52 -2.26 -17.98
CA VAL A 37 -1.90 -3.03 -19.21
C VAL A 37 -1.54 -2.24 -20.47
N PHE A 38 -1.82 -0.94 -20.52
CA PHE A 38 -1.44 -0.09 -21.64
C PHE A 38 0.08 -0.07 -21.89
N SER A 39 0.87 -0.08 -20.82
CA SER A 39 2.33 -0.01 -20.89
C SER A 39 3.00 -1.33 -21.26
N TYR A 40 2.49 -2.45 -20.75
CA TYR A 40 3.14 -3.76 -20.82
C TYR A 40 2.30 -4.82 -21.57
N GLY A 41 1.09 -4.47 -21.98
CA GLY A 41 0.21 -5.37 -22.75
C GLY A 41 -0.23 -6.59 -21.95
N LEU A 42 -0.31 -7.74 -22.63
CA LEU A 42 -0.77 -9.01 -22.05
C LEU A 42 0.03 -9.48 -20.84
N ASN A 43 1.31 -9.15 -20.76
CA ASN A 43 2.15 -9.56 -19.65
C ASN A 43 1.68 -8.96 -18.31
N ALA A 44 1.16 -7.72 -18.33
CA ALA A 44 0.57 -7.09 -17.14
C ALA A 44 -0.73 -7.80 -16.71
N ILE A 45 -1.54 -8.24 -17.69
CA ILE A 45 -2.76 -9.02 -17.42
C ILE A 45 -2.40 -10.35 -16.78
N TYR A 46 -1.43 -11.08 -17.33
CA TYR A 46 -0.97 -12.36 -16.77
C TYR A 46 -0.48 -12.20 -15.33
N LEU A 47 0.39 -11.21 -15.07
CA LEU A 47 0.90 -10.98 -13.72
C LEU A 47 -0.23 -10.60 -12.75
N GLY A 48 -1.15 -9.74 -13.17
CA GLY A 48 -2.33 -9.36 -12.38
C GLY A 48 -3.22 -10.58 -12.06
N CYS A 49 -3.51 -11.43 -13.05
CA CYS A 49 -4.30 -12.63 -12.87
C CYS A 49 -3.60 -13.66 -11.96
N TYR A 50 -2.29 -13.87 -12.14
CA TYR A 50 -1.52 -14.77 -11.28
C TYR A 50 -1.49 -14.30 -9.83
N SER A 51 -1.23 -13.01 -9.62
CA SER A 51 -1.25 -12.42 -8.29
C SER A 51 -2.62 -12.54 -7.64
N LEU A 52 -3.69 -12.23 -8.39
CA LEU A 52 -5.07 -12.32 -7.89
C LEU A 52 -5.45 -13.75 -7.53
N ALA A 53 -5.23 -14.70 -8.44
CA ALA A 53 -5.53 -16.10 -8.21
C ALA A 53 -4.75 -16.67 -7.01
N SER A 54 -3.45 -16.34 -6.93
CA SER A 54 -2.58 -16.81 -5.85
C SER A 54 -2.96 -16.24 -4.49
N CYS A 55 -3.31 -14.94 -4.39
CA CYS A 55 -3.74 -14.33 -3.14
C CYS A 55 -5.10 -14.89 -2.67
N LEU A 56 -6.07 -15.06 -3.57
CA LEU A 56 -7.36 -15.65 -3.23
C LEU A 56 -7.23 -17.11 -2.81
N LEU A 57 -6.40 -17.89 -3.52
CA LEU A 57 -6.08 -19.26 -3.14
C LEU A 57 -5.39 -19.34 -1.79
N ALA A 58 -4.39 -18.50 -1.53
CA ALA A 58 -3.68 -18.45 -0.26
C ALA A 58 -4.65 -18.12 0.89
N GLU A 59 -5.53 -17.13 0.72
CA GLU A 59 -6.51 -16.77 1.75
C GLU A 59 -7.49 -17.91 2.00
N TRP A 60 -8.01 -18.54 0.95
CA TRP A 60 -8.93 -19.67 1.08
C TRP A 60 -8.29 -20.88 1.77
N LEU A 61 -7.09 -21.27 1.33
CA LEU A 61 -6.36 -22.41 1.89
C LEU A 61 -6.03 -22.20 3.38
N ILE A 62 -5.44 -21.05 3.71
CA ILE A 62 -5.00 -20.76 5.07
C ILE A 62 -6.21 -20.61 6.00
N THR A 63 -7.25 -19.89 5.60
CA THR A 63 -8.44 -19.72 6.46
C THR A 63 -9.20 -21.01 6.65
N ARG A 64 -9.38 -21.82 5.58
CA ARG A 64 -10.17 -23.05 5.63
C ARG A 64 -9.47 -24.19 6.35
N TYR A 65 -8.20 -24.43 6.00
CA TYR A 65 -7.48 -25.62 6.48
C TYR A 65 -6.61 -25.35 7.71
N LEU A 66 -5.91 -24.22 7.75
CA LEU A 66 -4.98 -23.92 8.83
C LEU A 66 -5.68 -23.25 10.01
N MET A 67 -6.51 -22.24 9.76
CA MET A 67 -7.19 -21.48 10.82
C MET A 67 -8.57 -22.07 11.19
N ARG A 68 -9.15 -22.93 10.34
CA ARG A 68 -10.48 -23.54 10.52
C ARG A 68 -11.57 -22.51 10.82
N ARG A 69 -11.51 -21.35 10.15
CA ARG A 69 -12.46 -20.23 10.27
C ARG A 69 -13.29 -20.09 9.00
N PRO A 70 -14.47 -19.44 9.06
CA PRO A 70 -15.20 -19.08 7.85
C PRO A 70 -14.34 -18.20 6.96
N CYS A 71 -14.42 -18.42 5.65
CA CYS A 71 -13.58 -17.75 4.67
C CYS A 71 -13.92 -16.25 4.57
N SER A 72 -12.90 -15.39 4.61
CA SER A 72 -13.04 -13.93 4.55
C SER A 72 -12.90 -13.34 3.14
N LEU A 73 -12.93 -14.16 2.09
CA LEU A 73 -12.76 -13.71 0.69
C LEU A 73 -13.70 -12.56 0.29
N ALA A 74 -14.90 -12.53 0.87
CA ALA A 74 -15.91 -11.50 0.60
C ALA A 74 -15.52 -10.09 1.11
N ASP A 75 -14.45 -9.97 1.89
CA ASP A 75 -13.97 -8.68 2.39
C ASP A 75 -13.19 -7.88 1.32
N GLY A 76 -12.78 -8.54 0.22
CA GLY A 76 -12.05 -7.92 -0.90
C GLY A 76 -10.60 -7.51 -0.61
N THR A 77 -10.12 -7.70 0.62
CA THR A 77 -8.76 -7.26 1.02
C THR A 77 -7.66 -8.03 0.32
N ALA A 78 -7.86 -9.33 0.01
CA ALA A 78 -6.93 -10.11 -0.80
C ALA A 78 -6.79 -9.57 -2.23
N VAL A 79 -7.86 -8.99 -2.79
CA VAL A 79 -7.85 -8.38 -4.12
C VAL A 79 -6.97 -7.12 -4.12
N ILE A 80 -7.10 -6.26 -3.09
CA ILE A 80 -6.23 -5.09 -2.93
C ILE A 80 -4.78 -5.52 -2.83
N THR A 81 -4.49 -6.49 -1.95
CA THR A 81 -3.14 -7.02 -1.76
C THR A 81 -2.56 -7.54 -3.08
N ALA A 82 -3.35 -8.29 -3.85
CA ALA A 82 -2.96 -8.84 -5.14
C ALA A 82 -2.63 -7.76 -6.17
N PHE A 83 -3.48 -6.74 -6.32
CA PHE A 83 -3.26 -5.66 -7.28
C PHE A 83 -2.08 -4.77 -6.92
N VAL A 84 -1.97 -4.39 -5.65
CA VAL A 84 -0.82 -3.60 -5.18
C VAL A 84 0.48 -4.40 -5.34
N MET A 85 0.49 -5.69 -4.98
CA MET A 85 1.65 -6.57 -5.18
C MET A 85 2.01 -6.69 -6.66
N ALA A 86 1.03 -6.89 -7.56
CA ALA A 86 1.26 -6.96 -8.99
C ALA A 86 1.88 -5.68 -9.54
N LEU A 87 1.42 -4.49 -9.10
CA LEU A 87 1.99 -3.20 -9.49
C LEU A 87 3.42 -2.99 -8.98
N CYS A 88 3.78 -3.61 -7.86
CA CYS A 88 5.14 -3.53 -7.31
C CYS A 88 6.12 -4.52 -7.97
N LEU A 89 5.63 -5.61 -8.56
CA LEU A 89 6.48 -6.64 -9.14
C LEU A 89 6.84 -6.34 -10.60
N PRO A 90 8.04 -6.77 -11.06
CA PRO A 90 8.41 -6.74 -12.47
C PRO A 90 7.48 -7.61 -13.31
N VAL A 91 7.18 -7.15 -14.53
CA VAL A 91 6.23 -7.82 -15.44
C VAL A 91 6.65 -9.26 -15.79
N ARG A 92 7.97 -9.53 -15.78
CA ARG A 92 8.54 -10.85 -16.11
C ARG A 92 8.80 -11.72 -14.89
N THR A 93 8.19 -11.39 -13.74
CA THR A 93 8.36 -12.18 -12.50
C THR A 93 7.84 -13.62 -12.74
N PRO A 94 8.65 -14.65 -12.40
CA PRO A 94 8.24 -16.03 -12.55
C PRO A 94 6.97 -16.34 -11.75
N PHE A 95 6.07 -17.14 -12.31
CA PHE A 95 4.81 -17.50 -11.68
C PHE A 95 4.97 -18.07 -10.25
N TRP A 96 5.92 -18.99 -10.05
CA TRP A 96 6.13 -19.64 -8.75
C TRP A 96 6.57 -18.65 -7.66
N THR A 97 7.33 -17.60 -8.00
CA THR A 97 7.73 -16.56 -7.04
C THR A 97 6.55 -15.68 -6.65
N VAL A 98 5.63 -15.40 -7.60
CA VAL A 98 4.38 -14.69 -7.31
C VAL A 98 3.50 -15.50 -6.36
N VAL A 99 3.41 -16.81 -6.56
CA VAL A 99 2.67 -17.71 -5.65
C VAL A 99 3.27 -17.67 -4.24
N LEU A 100 4.58 -17.82 -4.10
CA LEU A 100 5.24 -17.73 -2.79
C LEU A 100 5.05 -16.34 -2.14
N GLY A 101 5.17 -15.27 -2.93
CA GLY A 101 4.89 -13.92 -2.48
C GLY A 101 3.46 -13.75 -1.98
N ALA A 102 2.48 -14.31 -2.69
CA ALA A 102 1.07 -14.27 -2.29
C ALA A 102 0.80 -15.02 -0.97
N PHE A 103 1.40 -16.21 -0.81
CA PHE A 103 1.34 -16.94 0.46
C PHE A 103 2.02 -16.17 1.59
N GLY A 104 3.15 -15.51 1.33
CA GLY A 104 3.81 -14.62 2.27
C GLY A 104 2.94 -13.41 2.64
N ALA A 105 2.37 -12.74 1.64
CA ALA A 105 1.49 -11.58 1.83
C ALA A 105 0.29 -11.91 2.72
N ILE A 106 -0.45 -12.94 2.34
CA ILE A 106 -1.68 -13.32 3.04
C ILE A 106 -1.38 -14.06 4.33
N GLY A 107 -0.45 -15.02 4.32
CA GLY A 107 -0.09 -15.81 5.50
C GLY A 107 0.60 -14.96 6.56
N LEU A 108 1.79 -14.46 6.25
CA LEU A 108 2.62 -13.71 7.19
C LEU A 108 2.15 -12.27 7.37
N GLY A 109 1.72 -11.60 6.29
CA GLY A 109 1.33 -10.19 6.34
C GLY A 109 -0.04 -9.94 6.96
N LYS A 110 -0.98 -10.90 6.88
CA LYS A 110 -2.37 -10.69 7.31
C LYS A 110 -2.85 -11.71 8.34
N LEU A 111 -2.80 -13.00 8.01
CA LEU A 111 -3.51 -14.04 8.79
C LEU A 111 -2.80 -14.43 10.09
N VAL A 112 -1.47 -14.41 10.14
CA VAL A 112 -0.70 -14.65 11.37
C VAL A 112 -1.07 -13.67 12.48
N TYR A 113 -1.38 -12.42 12.14
CA TYR A 113 -1.83 -11.40 13.11
C TYR A 113 -3.30 -11.55 13.53
N GLY A 114 -4.05 -12.46 12.92
CA GLY A 114 -5.45 -12.71 13.26
C GLY A 114 -6.47 -12.22 12.22
N GLY A 115 -6.03 -11.72 11.07
CA GLY A 115 -6.87 -11.30 9.94
C GLY A 115 -6.98 -9.80 9.75
N VAL A 116 -8.06 -9.37 9.08
CA VAL A 116 -8.28 -7.96 8.72
C VAL A 116 -8.28 -7.06 9.95
N GLY A 117 -7.55 -5.96 9.87
CA GLY A 117 -7.52 -4.93 10.92
C GLY A 117 -6.49 -5.15 12.04
N ARG A 118 -5.70 -6.23 12.00
CA ARG A 118 -4.69 -6.54 13.02
C ARG A 118 -3.26 -6.62 12.48
N ASN A 119 -3.08 -6.46 11.18
CA ASN A 119 -1.77 -6.50 10.55
C ASN A 119 -0.92 -5.28 10.94
N SER A 120 0.32 -5.53 11.37
CA SER A 120 1.28 -4.49 11.74
C SER A 120 1.99 -3.90 10.52
N VAL A 121 2.05 -4.65 9.40
CA VAL A 121 2.71 -4.26 8.15
C VAL A 121 1.73 -4.47 7.00
N ASN A 122 1.85 -3.66 5.95
CA ASN A 122 1.03 -3.81 4.75
C ASN A 122 1.31 -5.19 4.10
N PRO A 123 0.28 -6.04 3.92
CA PRO A 123 0.46 -7.39 3.40
C PRO A 123 1.10 -7.43 2.00
N ALA A 124 0.80 -6.47 1.13
CA ALA A 124 1.40 -6.42 -0.20
C ALA A 124 2.92 -6.23 -0.14
N ILE A 125 3.41 -5.41 0.81
CA ILE A 125 4.86 -5.20 1.02
C ILE A 125 5.51 -6.50 1.47
N VAL A 126 4.90 -7.22 2.42
CA VAL A 126 5.43 -8.53 2.86
C VAL A 126 5.51 -9.50 1.69
N GLY A 127 4.49 -9.54 0.83
CA GLY A 127 4.49 -10.37 -0.38
C GLY A 127 5.62 -10.03 -1.33
N VAL A 128 5.85 -8.75 -1.60
CA VAL A 128 6.97 -8.30 -2.44
C VAL A 128 8.31 -8.67 -1.81
N CYS A 129 8.49 -8.46 -0.51
CA CYS A 129 9.72 -8.84 0.20
C CYS A 129 9.99 -10.36 0.08
N VAL A 130 8.97 -11.20 0.26
CA VAL A 130 9.11 -12.66 0.08
C VAL A 130 9.48 -13.00 -1.36
N THR A 131 8.86 -12.34 -2.34
CA THR A 131 9.20 -12.54 -3.75
C THR A 131 10.66 -12.14 -4.05
N LEU A 132 11.15 -11.05 -3.47
CA LEU A 132 12.53 -10.59 -3.64
C LEU A 132 13.56 -11.54 -3.03
N LEU A 133 13.20 -12.27 -1.99
CA LEU A 133 14.06 -13.28 -1.36
C LEU A 133 14.15 -14.59 -2.17
N CYS A 134 13.26 -14.79 -3.15
CA CYS A 134 13.25 -16.00 -3.96
C CYS A 134 14.38 -15.97 -5.01
N PRO A 135 15.14 -17.08 -5.20
CA PRO A 135 16.12 -17.19 -6.27
C PRO A 135 15.46 -17.01 -7.64
N GLY A 136 16.09 -16.24 -8.54
CA GLY A 136 15.55 -15.98 -9.88
C GLY A 136 14.43 -14.95 -9.93
N SER A 137 14.09 -14.28 -8.81
CA SER A 137 13.31 -13.06 -8.86
C SER A 137 14.09 -12.00 -9.62
N LEU A 138 13.44 -11.31 -10.55
CA LEU A 138 14.06 -10.23 -11.34
C LEU A 138 14.19 -8.96 -10.47
N VAL A 139 14.94 -9.06 -9.38
CA VAL A 139 15.16 -7.97 -8.40
C VAL A 139 15.66 -6.68 -9.06
N LEU A 140 16.33 -6.83 -10.21
CA LEU A 140 16.93 -5.71 -10.96
C LEU A 140 15.98 -5.02 -11.93
N SER A 141 14.79 -5.56 -12.17
CA SER A 141 13.81 -4.93 -13.07
C SER A 141 12.81 -4.07 -12.27
N PRO A 142 12.44 -2.88 -12.78
CA PRO A 142 11.43 -2.06 -12.13
C PRO A 142 10.07 -2.77 -12.13
N GLY A 143 9.31 -2.66 -11.05
CA GLY A 143 7.93 -3.13 -10.98
C GLY A 143 7.04 -2.42 -12.02
N MET A 144 5.85 -2.99 -12.28
CA MET A 144 4.93 -2.41 -13.29
C MET A 144 4.59 -0.94 -13.00
N GLY A 145 4.53 -0.56 -11.72
CA GLY A 145 4.28 0.83 -11.33
C GLY A 145 5.49 1.77 -11.46
N TYR A 146 6.68 1.25 -11.76
CA TYR A 146 7.93 2.01 -11.77
C TYR A 146 8.46 2.31 -13.18
N GLY A 147 8.25 1.41 -14.15
CA GLY A 147 8.80 1.48 -15.50
C GLY A 147 7.76 1.68 -16.58
N VAL A 148 6.74 2.47 -16.33
CA VAL A 148 5.64 2.71 -17.27
C VAL A 148 6.13 3.50 -18.48
N LYS A 149 5.65 3.16 -19.67
CA LYS A 149 6.00 3.89 -20.91
C LYS A 149 5.69 5.37 -20.84
N SER A 150 4.68 5.76 -20.07
CA SER A 150 4.31 7.16 -19.86
C SER A 150 4.12 7.43 -18.35
N PRO A 151 5.15 7.91 -17.65
CA PRO A 151 5.08 8.21 -16.22
C PRO A 151 4.00 9.27 -15.91
N TYR A 152 3.77 10.22 -16.80
CA TYR A 152 2.73 11.24 -16.62
C TYR A 152 1.31 10.66 -16.64
N LEU A 153 1.01 9.75 -17.56
CA LEU A 153 -0.30 9.09 -17.61
C LEU A 153 -0.51 8.17 -16.41
N PHE A 154 0.53 7.48 -15.96
CA PHE A 154 0.46 6.69 -14.74
C PHE A 154 0.24 7.56 -13.50
N ALA A 155 0.93 8.70 -13.40
CA ALA A 155 0.71 9.68 -12.35
C ALA A 155 -0.72 10.23 -12.37
N LEU A 156 -1.26 10.53 -13.56
CA LEU A 156 -2.65 10.93 -13.71
C LEU A 156 -3.61 9.86 -13.18
N ALA A 157 -3.39 8.60 -13.51
CA ALA A 157 -4.19 7.48 -13.00
C ALA A 157 -4.13 7.38 -11.47
N MET A 158 -2.94 7.58 -10.86
CA MET A 158 -2.76 7.64 -9.40
C MET A 158 -3.50 8.82 -8.77
N ILE A 159 -3.41 10.00 -9.39
CA ILE A 159 -4.09 11.22 -8.92
C ILE A 159 -5.62 11.06 -9.00
N LEU A 160 -6.13 10.45 -10.07
CA LEU A 160 -7.56 10.12 -10.18
C LEU A 160 -8.02 9.15 -9.09
N GLY A 161 -7.21 8.11 -8.81
CA GLY A 161 -7.46 7.19 -7.71
C GLY A 161 -7.45 7.88 -6.35
N LEU A 162 -6.47 8.74 -6.10
CA LEU A 162 -6.37 9.57 -4.89
C LEU A 162 -7.59 10.48 -4.75
N GLY A 163 -7.96 11.21 -5.79
CA GLY A 163 -9.11 12.10 -5.80
C GLY A 163 -10.41 11.38 -5.49
N PHE A 164 -10.62 10.20 -6.08
CA PHE A 164 -11.77 9.35 -5.79
C PHE A 164 -11.81 8.90 -4.31
N MET A 165 -10.67 8.44 -3.76
CA MET A 165 -10.60 8.00 -2.36
C MET A 165 -10.81 9.15 -1.38
N LEU A 166 -10.31 10.36 -1.68
CA LEU A 166 -10.55 11.57 -0.89
C LEU A 166 -12.01 12.01 -0.97
N TRP A 167 -12.61 12.00 -2.16
CA TRP A 167 -14.03 12.34 -2.35
C TRP A 167 -14.97 11.41 -1.59
N LYS A 168 -14.69 10.11 -1.63
CA LYS A 168 -15.45 9.11 -0.86
C LYS A 168 -15.07 9.07 0.63
N ARG A 169 -14.14 9.91 1.08
CA ARG A 169 -13.61 9.96 2.46
C ARG A 169 -13.03 8.61 2.94
N ILE A 170 -12.56 7.80 2.00
CA ILE A 170 -11.89 6.52 2.29
C ILE A 170 -10.57 6.76 2.98
N ILE A 171 -9.80 7.75 2.53
CA ILE A 171 -8.50 8.13 3.12
C ILE A 171 -8.47 9.62 3.49
N THR A 172 -7.47 10.00 4.29
CA THR A 172 -7.19 11.40 4.62
C THR A 172 -6.01 11.91 3.81
N TRP A 173 -6.03 13.17 3.41
CA TRP A 173 -5.01 13.82 2.58
C TRP A 173 -3.62 13.95 3.25
N HIS A 174 -3.53 13.81 4.57
CA HIS A 174 -2.33 14.09 5.38
C HIS A 174 -1.11 13.28 4.90
N ILE A 175 -1.26 11.95 4.72
CA ILE A 175 -0.14 11.07 4.33
C ILE A 175 0.29 11.30 2.88
N PRO A 176 -0.59 11.23 1.86
CA PRO A 176 -0.17 11.40 0.47
C PRO A 176 0.48 12.76 0.22
N ILE A 177 -0.12 13.84 0.76
CA ILE A 177 0.40 15.19 0.54
C ILE A 177 1.72 15.39 1.26
N SER A 178 1.87 14.92 2.50
CA SER A 178 3.14 15.03 3.22
C SER A 178 4.28 14.28 2.50
N ILE A 179 4.02 13.09 1.94
CA ILE A 179 5.00 12.34 1.16
C ILE A 179 5.40 13.13 -0.09
N ILE A 180 4.43 13.59 -0.90
CA ILE A 180 4.69 14.28 -2.15
C ILE A 180 5.46 15.58 -1.90
N VAL A 181 4.98 16.43 -0.99
CA VAL A 181 5.63 17.71 -0.67
C VAL A 181 7.04 17.50 -0.14
N THR A 182 7.23 16.58 0.80
CA THR A 182 8.56 16.32 1.36
C THR A 182 9.51 15.75 0.30
N THR A 183 9.02 14.86 -0.59
CA THR A 183 9.84 14.36 -1.71
C THR A 183 10.28 15.49 -2.62
N ILE A 184 9.40 16.44 -2.98
CA ILE A 184 9.74 17.60 -3.82
C ILE A 184 10.79 18.48 -3.12
N VAL A 185 10.59 18.79 -1.84
CA VAL A 185 11.50 19.64 -1.06
C VAL A 185 12.89 19.00 -0.96
N LEU A 186 12.95 17.73 -0.59
CA LEU A 186 14.21 16.99 -0.45
C LEU A 186 14.90 16.81 -1.81
N ALA A 187 14.13 16.55 -2.88
CA ALA A 187 14.68 16.49 -4.23
C ALA A 187 15.31 17.83 -4.64
N GLY A 188 14.70 18.96 -4.30
CA GLY A 188 15.29 20.26 -4.53
C GLY A 188 16.58 20.48 -3.75
N VAL A 189 16.65 20.01 -2.51
CA VAL A 189 17.86 20.08 -1.68
C VAL A 189 18.97 19.18 -2.24
N THR A 190 18.66 17.95 -2.63
CA THR A 190 19.65 17.01 -3.20
C THR A 190 20.14 17.47 -4.57
N ALA A 191 19.31 18.12 -5.38
CA ALA A 191 19.69 18.70 -6.66
C ALA A 191 20.79 19.77 -6.56
N VAL A 192 20.85 20.49 -5.44
CA VAL A 192 21.93 21.46 -5.18
C VAL A 192 23.27 20.76 -4.92
N ALA A 193 23.23 19.55 -4.31
CA ALA A 193 24.43 18.79 -3.99
C ALA A 193 24.91 17.94 -5.17
N ASP A 194 23.99 17.36 -5.93
CA ASP A 194 24.29 16.54 -7.11
C ASP A 194 23.27 16.80 -8.24
N PRO A 195 23.72 17.39 -9.38
CA PRO A 195 22.87 17.66 -10.53
C PRO A 195 22.18 16.43 -11.14
N ALA A 196 22.65 15.22 -10.88
CA ALA A 196 22.02 13.98 -11.32
C ALA A 196 20.60 13.81 -10.75
N TYR A 197 20.32 14.42 -9.58
CA TYR A 197 19.03 14.42 -8.89
C TYR A 197 18.23 15.72 -9.13
N ALA A 198 18.59 16.51 -10.16
CA ALA A 198 18.05 17.85 -10.41
C ALA A 198 16.57 17.88 -10.83
N ASP A 199 15.95 16.72 -11.13
CA ASP A 199 14.54 16.69 -11.53
C ASP A 199 13.64 16.14 -10.42
N PRO A 200 13.04 17.05 -9.59
CA PRO A 200 12.11 16.66 -8.53
C PRO A 200 10.89 15.91 -9.05
N PHE A 201 10.46 16.20 -10.28
CA PHE A 201 9.31 15.55 -10.87
C PHE A 201 9.59 14.07 -11.16
N ASN A 202 10.78 13.74 -11.65
CA ASN A 202 11.16 12.35 -11.84
C ASN A 202 11.19 11.54 -10.54
N LEU A 203 11.58 12.16 -9.42
CA LEU A 203 11.56 11.52 -8.10
C LEU A 203 10.12 11.28 -7.60
N VAL A 204 9.19 12.16 -7.89
CA VAL A 204 7.77 12.00 -7.52
C VAL A 204 7.07 11.03 -8.46
N LEU A 205 7.28 11.17 -9.79
CA LEU A 205 6.59 10.37 -10.80
C LEU A 205 7.20 8.97 -10.94
N GLY A 206 8.51 8.85 -10.69
CA GLY A 206 9.25 7.60 -10.77
C GLY A 206 9.26 6.83 -9.46
N GLY A 207 9.89 5.66 -9.51
CA GLY A 207 10.23 4.86 -8.32
C GLY A 207 9.05 4.45 -7.42
N GLY A 208 7.83 4.41 -7.95
CA GLY A 208 6.64 3.99 -7.19
C GLY A 208 6.23 4.95 -6.08
N THR A 209 6.73 6.19 -6.05
CA THR A 209 6.40 7.17 -5.01
C THR A 209 4.89 7.40 -4.91
N LEU A 210 4.22 7.64 -6.04
CA LEU A 210 2.78 7.86 -6.06
C LEU A 210 2.00 6.59 -5.67
N LEU A 211 2.41 5.42 -6.16
CA LEU A 211 1.79 4.15 -5.77
C LEU A 211 1.90 3.92 -4.27
N GLY A 212 3.11 4.10 -3.72
CA GLY A 212 3.38 3.98 -2.29
C GLY A 212 2.62 5.00 -1.45
N ALA A 213 2.63 6.27 -1.86
CA ALA A 213 1.97 7.35 -1.13
C ALA A 213 0.44 7.22 -1.10
N VAL A 214 -0.18 6.74 -2.22
CA VAL A 214 -1.63 6.71 -2.38
C VAL A 214 -2.24 5.41 -1.86
N PHE A 215 -1.62 4.25 -2.11
CA PHE A 215 -2.24 2.96 -1.80
C PHE A 215 -1.55 2.15 -0.71
N MET A 216 -0.23 2.33 -0.51
CA MET A 216 0.50 1.50 0.47
C MET A 216 0.65 2.17 1.82
N ALA A 217 0.99 3.47 1.85
CA ALA A 217 1.19 4.22 3.08
C ALA A 217 -0.14 4.64 3.74
N THR A 218 -1.24 4.64 2.99
CA THR A 218 -2.58 5.03 3.48
C THR A 218 -3.41 3.85 3.98
N ASP A 219 -2.83 2.66 4.12
CA ASP A 219 -3.53 1.51 4.69
C ASP A 219 -3.99 1.81 6.12
N TYR A 220 -5.27 1.54 6.41
CA TYR A 220 -5.91 1.85 7.70
C TYR A 220 -5.22 1.22 8.90
N THR A 221 -4.68 0.03 8.72
CA THR A 221 -4.17 -0.79 9.81
C THR A 221 -2.73 -0.46 10.17
N THR A 222 -1.96 0.03 9.20
CA THR A 222 -0.52 0.23 9.33
C THR A 222 -0.10 1.69 9.41
N SER A 223 -1.05 2.63 9.24
CA SER A 223 -0.81 4.06 9.33
C SER A 223 -1.20 4.64 10.71
N PRO A 224 -0.56 5.73 11.18
CA PRO A 224 -0.86 6.36 12.46
C PRO A 224 -2.30 6.87 12.56
N MET A 225 -2.86 6.86 13.78
CA MET A 225 -4.24 7.30 14.03
C MET A 225 -4.37 8.82 14.10
N SER A 226 -3.40 9.53 14.68
CA SER A 226 -3.46 10.98 14.91
C SER A 226 -3.08 11.78 13.65
N ARG A 227 -3.69 12.96 13.45
CA ARG A 227 -3.34 13.85 12.33
C ARG A 227 -1.85 14.24 12.31
N PRO A 228 -1.25 14.72 13.42
CA PRO A 228 0.18 15.03 13.44
C PRO A 228 1.05 13.79 13.23
N GLY A 229 0.64 12.63 13.75
CA GLY A 229 1.34 11.37 13.49
C GLY A 229 1.34 10.98 12.01
N LYS A 230 0.23 11.20 11.29
CA LYS A 230 0.13 10.96 9.84
C LYS A 230 1.08 11.85 9.04
N ILE A 231 1.19 13.13 9.41
CA ILE A 231 2.10 14.08 8.75
C ILE A 231 3.55 13.67 9.00
N PHE A 232 3.91 13.40 10.26
CA PHE A 232 5.25 12.93 10.62
C PHE A 232 5.61 11.63 9.89
N TYR A 233 4.69 10.67 9.86
CA TYR A 233 4.84 9.40 9.16
C TYR A 233 5.13 9.60 7.67
N GLY A 234 4.38 10.47 7.00
CA GLY A 234 4.60 10.78 5.59
C GLY A 234 5.94 11.47 5.32
N ILE A 235 6.34 12.42 6.18
CA ILE A 235 7.65 13.09 6.11
C ILE A 235 8.77 12.07 6.27
N ALA A 236 8.68 11.20 7.25
CA ALA A 236 9.69 10.17 7.52
C ALA A 236 9.82 9.18 6.36
N ILE A 237 8.70 8.71 5.78
CA ILE A 237 8.72 7.85 4.59
C ILE A 237 9.45 8.54 3.43
N ALA A 238 9.10 9.79 3.13
CA ALA A 238 9.73 10.53 2.03
C ALA A 238 11.23 10.74 2.27
N ALA A 239 11.62 11.08 3.49
CA ALA A 239 13.03 11.26 3.85
C ALA A 239 13.84 9.97 3.67
N ILE A 240 13.36 8.84 4.18
CA ILE A 240 14.00 7.54 4.01
C ILE A 240 14.06 7.16 2.54
N ALA A 241 12.97 7.34 1.78
CA ALA A 241 12.92 6.99 0.37
C ALA A 241 13.89 7.83 -0.47
N VAL A 242 13.97 9.13 -0.26
CA VAL A 242 14.93 10.01 -0.97
C VAL A 242 16.36 9.63 -0.59
N MET A 243 16.64 9.43 0.70
CA MET A 243 17.95 9.00 1.19
C MET A 243 18.40 7.68 0.53
N LEU A 244 17.54 6.68 0.46
CA LEU A 244 17.87 5.40 -0.17
C LEU A 244 18.17 5.57 -1.66
N ARG A 245 17.41 6.43 -2.36
CA ARG A 245 17.65 6.72 -3.79
C ARG A 245 18.99 7.39 -4.05
N THR A 246 19.36 8.34 -3.23
CA THR A 246 20.68 9.00 -3.35
C THR A 246 21.85 8.05 -3.07
N HIS A 247 21.59 6.90 -2.41
CA HIS A 247 22.59 5.86 -2.17
C HIS A 247 22.49 4.67 -3.16
N GLY A 248 21.74 4.80 -4.24
CA GLY A 248 21.65 3.84 -5.34
C GLY A 248 20.46 2.87 -5.31
N GLU A 249 19.62 2.88 -4.27
CA GLU A 249 18.42 2.04 -4.18
C GLU A 249 17.18 2.72 -4.78
N GLU A 250 17.23 3.07 -6.05
CA GLU A 250 16.13 3.81 -6.71
C GLU A 250 14.81 3.02 -6.76
N ARG A 251 14.89 1.70 -6.90
CA ARG A 251 13.74 0.85 -7.26
C ARG A 251 12.86 0.50 -6.08
N ASN A 252 13.47 0.09 -4.96
CA ASN A 252 12.75 -0.41 -3.81
C ASN A 252 12.68 0.61 -2.67
N ALA A 253 13.24 1.80 -2.86
CA ALA A 253 13.38 2.83 -1.83
C ALA A 253 12.05 3.14 -1.12
N MET A 254 10.98 3.37 -1.90
CA MET A 254 9.67 3.67 -1.35
C MET A 254 9.06 2.49 -0.58
N LEU A 255 9.26 1.28 -1.07
CA LEU A 255 8.78 0.06 -0.45
C LEU A 255 9.47 -0.20 0.89
N ILE A 256 10.82 -0.05 0.91
CA ILE A 256 11.63 -0.20 2.13
C ILE A 256 11.26 0.88 3.15
N ALA A 257 11.08 2.13 2.70
CA ALA A 257 10.70 3.24 3.58
C ALA A 257 9.33 3.01 4.24
N ILE A 258 8.33 2.57 3.47
CA ILE A 258 7.00 2.26 4.03
C ILE A 258 7.08 1.06 4.98
N PHE A 259 7.83 0.01 4.61
CA PHE A 259 8.02 -1.17 5.47
C PHE A 259 8.62 -0.79 6.83
N ALA A 260 9.69 0.01 6.82
CA ALA A 260 10.34 0.49 8.04
C ALA A 260 9.38 1.33 8.90
N MET A 261 8.66 2.25 8.28
CA MET A 261 7.74 3.13 8.99
C MET A 261 6.49 2.39 9.49
N ASN A 262 6.02 1.35 8.82
CA ASN A 262 4.95 0.49 9.33
C ASN A 262 5.34 -0.18 10.67
N ILE A 263 6.58 -0.66 10.77
CA ILE A 263 7.11 -1.25 12.01
C ILE A 263 7.20 -0.18 13.12
N LEU A 264 7.53 1.06 12.76
CA LEU A 264 7.65 2.17 13.69
C LEU A 264 6.32 2.85 14.04
N THR A 265 5.23 2.55 13.35
CA THR A 265 3.90 3.14 13.60
C THR A 265 3.46 3.06 15.07
N PRO A 266 3.64 1.95 15.82
CA PRO A 266 3.26 1.91 17.24
C PRO A 266 4.04 2.92 18.10
N ILE A 267 5.28 3.24 17.73
CA ILE A 267 6.10 4.24 18.41
C ILE A 267 5.56 5.64 18.07
N VAL A 268 5.26 5.91 16.80
CA VAL A 268 4.66 7.17 16.36
C VAL A 268 3.34 7.44 17.08
N ASP A 269 2.48 6.43 17.22
CA ASP A 269 1.20 6.56 17.93
C ASP A 269 1.38 6.77 19.45
N ARG A 270 2.47 6.30 20.05
CA ARG A 270 2.81 6.61 21.45
C ARG A 270 3.26 8.05 21.65
N ILE A 271 3.99 8.61 20.68
CA ILE A 271 4.47 10.00 20.72
C ILE A 271 3.32 10.96 20.43
N PHE A 272 2.55 10.70 19.38
CA PHE A 272 1.45 11.55 18.92
C PHE A 272 0.09 11.03 19.39
N LYS A 273 -0.08 10.85 20.70
CA LYS A 273 -1.35 10.36 21.27
C LYS A 273 -2.51 11.27 20.91
N PRO A 274 -3.64 10.73 20.43
CA PRO A 274 -4.85 11.51 20.22
C PRO A 274 -5.34 12.08 21.56
N ARG A 275 -5.82 13.32 21.56
CA ARG A 275 -6.42 13.94 22.77
C ARG A 275 -7.62 13.11 23.20
N ARG A 276 -7.65 12.71 24.46
CA ARG A 276 -8.81 12.02 25.03
C ARG A 276 -9.95 13.03 25.19
N TYR A 277 -11.15 12.67 24.69
CA TYR A 277 -12.36 13.45 24.95
C TYR A 277 -12.56 13.56 26.48
N GLY A 278 -12.80 14.79 26.97
CA GLY A 278 -13.08 15.04 28.41
C GLY A 278 -11.88 15.36 29.30
N LYS A 279 -10.66 15.52 28.76
CA LYS A 279 -9.55 16.18 29.45
C LYS A 279 -9.29 17.53 28.77
N ALA A 280 -9.80 18.62 29.40
CA ALA A 280 -9.39 19.98 29.12
C ALA A 280 -7.93 20.17 29.54
#